data_af0547332a713b29e642395d5161289b
#
_entry.id   af0547332a713b29e642395d5161289b
#
_cell.length_a   1.000
_cell.length_b   1.000
_cell.length_c   1.000
_cell.angle_alpha   90.00
_cell.angle_beta   90.00
_cell.angle_gamma   90.00
#
_symmetry.space_group_name_H-M   'P 1'
#
loop_
_entity.id
_entity.type
_entity.pdbx_description
1 polymer ?
#
loop_
_entity_poly.entity_id
_entity_poly.type
_entity_poly.pdbx_seq_one_letter_code
_entity_poly.pdbx_strand_id
1 'polypeptide(L)'
;MQEKFQSLYEPIKLPNGLELPNRFVVAPMSIEGADKNGAPTMEDVNFWKRRADTAALLITGETSISLYGMTSEHQLGLFDSNLDAFKKITAAMKSKGNKAIVQMFHGGFKAQTSYEKLGSAYGPSVLDTDILGYPLTELTDEQIQLIIKQFGHATELAIEAGFDGIELSANFYLLYSFFSRYYNKRQDKWGAASLATRSALDLAVLDEMIKIIKAEAPKDFILGVRFRPEDYVVTRNMSKSDGGEVNHTLDDTIYLMHEMMKRPIDYIHSMGWGGAGAYKKLEKIGDQHRQVTGTMKKEIDGKVFNC
;
A
#
# COMPACT_ATOMS: atom_id res chain seq x y z
N MET A 1 -15.12 24.86 -18.21
CA MET A 1 -14.33 24.33 -17.08
C MET A 1 -13.85 25.51 -16.25
N GLN A 2 -13.87 25.43 -14.90
CA GLN A 2 -13.35 26.54 -14.10
C GLN A 2 -11.83 26.59 -14.25
N GLU A 3 -11.27 27.77 -14.51
CA GLU A 3 -9.85 28.03 -14.77
C GLU A 3 -8.92 27.41 -13.70
N LYS A 4 -9.35 27.44 -12.43
CA LYS A 4 -8.59 26.86 -11.30
C LYS A 4 -8.34 25.34 -11.37
N PHE A 5 -9.03 24.60 -12.24
CA PHE A 5 -8.87 23.15 -12.40
C PHE A 5 -8.14 22.78 -13.70
N GLN A 6 -7.77 23.73 -14.52
CA GLN A 6 -7.15 23.48 -15.82
C GLN A 6 -5.84 22.69 -15.69
N SER A 7 -5.03 22.99 -14.68
CA SER A 7 -3.77 22.30 -14.41
C SER A 7 -3.90 20.79 -14.14
N LEU A 8 -5.08 20.31 -13.74
CA LEU A 8 -5.34 18.87 -13.55
C LEU A 8 -5.38 18.09 -14.87
N TYR A 9 -5.67 18.78 -15.98
CA TYR A 9 -5.74 18.21 -17.31
C TYR A 9 -4.43 18.34 -18.10
N GLU A 10 -3.42 19.00 -17.51
CA GLU A 10 -2.09 19.13 -18.10
C GLU A 10 -1.29 17.83 -17.88
N PRO A 11 -0.46 17.45 -18.87
CA PRO A 11 0.45 16.33 -18.72
C PRO A 11 1.38 16.48 -17.51
N ILE A 12 1.79 15.36 -16.96
CA ILE A 12 2.80 15.28 -15.89
C ILE A 12 3.85 14.24 -16.26
N LYS A 13 5.12 14.61 -16.15
CA LYS A 13 6.24 13.70 -16.35
C LYS A 13 6.68 13.10 -15.02
N LEU A 14 6.71 11.77 -14.97
CA LEU A 14 7.22 11.02 -13.81
C LEU A 14 8.78 11.01 -13.80
N PRO A 15 9.41 10.73 -12.64
CA PRO A 15 10.86 10.63 -12.52
C PRO A 15 11.52 9.63 -13.47
N ASN A 16 10.86 8.49 -13.78
CA ASN A 16 11.33 7.51 -14.76
C ASN A 16 11.27 8.01 -16.23
N GLY A 17 10.73 9.21 -16.44
CA GLY A 17 10.64 9.85 -17.75
C GLY A 17 9.30 9.62 -18.46
N LEU A 18 8.42 8.76 -17.96
CA LEU A 18 7.09 8.54 -18.52
C LEU A 18 6.23 9.80 -18.37
N GLU A 19 5.52 10.17 -19.43
CA GLU A 19 4.55 11.25 -19.39
C GLU A 19 3.11 10.69 -19.29
N LEU A 20 2.38 11.16 -18.28
CA LEU A 20 0.96 10.89 -18.12
C LEU A 20 0.16 12.06 -18.71
N PRO A 21 -0.95 11.80 -19.44
CA PRO A 21 -1.68 12.85 -20.18
C PRO A 21 -2.46 13.82 -19.28
N ASN A 22 -2.63 13.51 -18.03
CA ASN A 22 -3.31 14.34 -17.03
C ASN A 22 -2.90 13.91 -15.62
N ARG A 23 -3.42 14.61 -14.58
CA ARG A 23 -3.08 14.40 -13.18
C ARG A 23 -4.16 13.63 -12.40
N PHE A 24 -5.07 12.97 -13.11
CA PHE A 24 -6.10 12.15 -12.46
C PHE A 24 -5.61 10.72 -12.24
N VAL A 25 -5.90 10.23 -11.04
CA VAL A 25 -5.60 8.86 -10.61
C VAL A 25 -6.87 8.23 -10.03
N VAL A 26 -7.21 7.02 -10.45
CA VAL A 26 -8.19 6.21 -9.72
C VAL A 26 -7.45 5.55 -8.56
N ALA A 27 -7.74 6.02 -7.36
CA ALA A 27 -7.13 5.54 -6.12
C ALA A 27 -7.48 4.06 -5.84
N PRO A 28 -6.63 3.34 -5.11
CA PRO A 28 -6.88 1.96 -4.71
C PRO A 28 -8.20 1.78 -3.98
N MET A 29 -9.02 0.85 -4.44
CA MET A 29 -10.29 0.50 -3.82
C MET A 29 -10.51 -1.01 -3.92
N SER A 30 -10.60 -1.68 -2.79
CA SER A 30 -10.98 -3.10 -2.72
C SER A 30 -12.48 -3.23 -2.95
N ILE A 31 -12.86 -4.05 -3.92
CA ILE A 31 -14.27 -4.26 -4.32
C ILE A 31 -14.79 -5.64 -3.92
N GLU A 32 -13.94 -6.46 -3.31
CA GLU A 32 -14.28 -7.82 -2.86
C GLU A 32 -14.90 -8.70 -3.98
N GLY A 33 -14.39 -8.52 -5.22
CA GLY A 33 -14.90 -9.19 -6.42
C GLY A 33 -14.17 -10.49 -6.76
N ALA A 34 -13.04 -10.79 -6.10
CA ALA A 34 -12.24 -11.97 -6.35
C ALA A 34 -12.94 -13.26 -5.87
N ASP A 35 -12.52 -14.39 -6.41
CA ASP A 35 -12.92 -15.68 -5.87
C ASP A 35 -12.18 -16.02 -4.55
N LYS A 36 -12.53 -17.14 -3.91
CA LYS A 36 -11.95 -17.58 -2.64
C LYS A 36 -10.44 -17.85 -2.66
N ASN A 37 -9.85 -17.96 -3.84
CA ASN A 37 -8.41 -18.13 -4.05
C ASN A 37 -7.72 -16.83 -4.45
N GLY A 38 -8.42 -15.70 -4.39
CA GLY A 38 -7.91 -14.40 -4.76
C GLY A 38 -7.85 -14.13 -6.26
N ALA A 39 -8.40 -15.03 -7.09
CA ALA A 39 -8.40 -14.82 -8.53
C ALA A 39 -9.45 -13.78 -8.93
N PRO A 40 -9.06 -12.75 -9.71
CA PRO A 40 -10.00 -11.80 -10.28
C PRO A 40 -11.14 -12.46 -11.05
N THR A 41 -12.35 -12.00 -10.84
CA THR A 41 -13.53 -12.45 -11.58
C THR A 41 -13.94 -11.47 -12.67
N MET A 42 -15.02 -11.79 -13.39
CA MET A 42 -15.60 -10.86 -14.36
C MET A 42 -16.18 -9.60 -13.72
N GLU A 43 -16.46 -9.62 -12.44
CA GLU A 43 -16.86 -8.42 -11.69
C GLU A 43 -15.73 -7.42 -11.63
N ASP A 44 -14.52 -7.86 -11.25
CA ASP A 44 -13.31 -7.04 -11.26
C ASP A 44 -12.99 -6.50 -12.65
N VAL A 45 -13.02 -7.36 -13.67
CA VAL A 45 -12.76 -6.97 -15.06
C VAL A 45 -13.75 -5.87 -15.50
N ASN A 46 -15.04 -6.05 -15.23
CA ASN A 46 -16.08 -5.07 -15.59
C ASN A 46 -15.96 -3.78 -14.78
N PHE A 47 -15.58 -3.85 -13.51
CA PHE A 47 -15.31 -2.68 -12.67
C PHE A 47 -14.22 -1.81 -13.30
N TRP A 48 -13.10 -2.40 -13.67
CA TRP A 48 -11.97 -1.68 -14.28
C TRP A 48 -12.25 -1.21 -15.68
N LYS A 49 -12.93 -2.01 -16.51
CA LYS A 49 -13.32 -1.61 -17.86
C LYS A 49 -14.19 -0.35 -17.88
N ARG A 50 -15.09 -0.19 -16.90
CA ARG A 50 -15.94 1.01 -16.77
C ARG A 50 -15.15 2.25 -16.32
N ARG A 51 -13.93 2.10 -15.81
CA ARG A 51 -13.07 3.19 -15.33
C ARG A 51 -11.91 3.52 -16.26
N ALA A 52 -11.74 2.77 -17.32
CA ALA A 52 -10.59 2.87 -18.19
C ALA A 52 -10.40 4.23 -18.90
N ASP A 53 -11.42 5.08 -18.94
CA ASP A 53 -11.36 6.42 -19.58
C ASP A 53 -11.45 7.58 -18.55
N THR A 54 -11.36 7.29 -17.25
CA THR A 54 -11.60 8.29 -16.20
C THR A 54 -10.35 9.00 -15.71
N ALA A 55 -9.17 8.39 -15.87
CA ALA A 55 -7.91 8.92 -15.32
C ALA A 55 -6.71 8.40 -16.13
N ALA A 56 -5.56 9.05 -16.02
CA ALA A 56 -4.33 8.60 -16.65
C ALA A 56 -3.76 7.34 -16.00
N LEU A 57 -3.93 7.21 -14.68
CA LEU A 57 -3.40 6.12 -13.87
C LEU A 57 -4.53 5.43 -13.10
N LEU A 58 -4.61 4.12 -13.20
CA LEU A 58 -5.55 3.30 -12.45
C LEU A 58 -4.78 2.38 -11.52
N ILE A 59 -5.11 2.40 -10.21
CA ILE A 59 -4.44 1.56 -9.21
C ILE A 59 -5.45 0.55 -8.67
N THR A 60 -5.11 -0.75 -8.70
CA THR A 60 -6.00 -1.80 -8.15
C THR A 60 -6.28 -1.59 -6.67
N GLY A 61 -7.31 -2.19 -6.15
CA GLY A 61 -7.44 -2.40 -4.70
C GLY A 61 -6.26 -3.21 -4.16
N GLU A 62 -6.16 -3.23 -2.83
CA GLU A 62 -5.13 -3.99 -2.13
C GLU A 62 -5.09 -5.44 -2.61
N THR A 63 -3.95 -5.84 -3.19
CA THR A 63 -3.72 -7.14 -3.78
C THR A 63 -2.69 -7.89 -2.93
N SER A 64 -3.09 -9.01 -2.33
CA SER A 64 -2.20 -9.79 -1.47
C SER A 64 -1.13 -10.51 -2.26
N ILE A 65 0.09 -10.52 -1.73
CA ILE A 65 1.25 -11.24 -2.30
C ILE A 65 1.33 -12.70 -1.80
N SER A 66 0.45 -13.09 -0.89
CA SER A 66 0.43 -14.41 -0.28
C SER A 66 -1.00 -14.79 0.10
N LEU A 67 -1.38 -16.05 -0.05
CA LEU A 67 -2.68 -16.56 0.41
C LEU A 67 -2.90 -16.31 1.91
N TYR A 68 -1.83 -16.44 2.70
CA TYR A 68 -1.84 -16.16 4.14
C TYR A 68 -1.74 -14.67 4.49
N GLY A 69 -1.61 -13.81 3.50
CA GLY A 69 -1.66 -12.36 3.64
C GLY A 69 -3.02 -11.74 3.33
N MET A 70 -4.01 -12.51 2.90
CA MET A 70 -5.34 -12.02 2.57
C MET A 70 -6.11 -11.63 3.84
N THR A 71 -6.81 -10.49 3.78
CA THR A 71 -7.64 -9.97 4.88
C THR A 71 -9.12 -10.37 4.77
N SER A 72 -9.53 -10.87 3.61
CA SER A 72 -10.87 -11.43 3.35
C SER A 72 -10.82 -12.51 2.28
N GLU A 73 -11.87 -13.34 2.19
CA GLU A 73 -11.96 -14.42 1.20
C GLU A 73 -12.10 -13.93 -0.26
N HIS A 74 -12.54 -12.69 -0.47
CA HIS A 74 -12.82 -12.15 -1.80
C HIS A 74 -11.84 -11.04 -2.21
N GLN A 75 -10.70 -10.97 -1.53
CA GLN A 75 -9.64 -10.04 -1.83
C GLN A 75 -8.78 -10.53 -2.99
N LEU A 76 -8.31 -9.61 -3.83
CA LEU A 76 -7.35 -9.92 -4.88
C LEU A 76 -6.05 -10.50 -4.30
N GLY A 77 -5.55 -11.56 -4.92
CA GLY A 77 -4.28 -12.20 -4.58
C GLY A 77 -3.48 -12.51 -5.84
N LEU A 78 -2.31 -11.90 -5.98
CA LEU A 78 -1.43 -12.09 -7.12
C LEU A 78 -0.52 -13.28 -6.87
N PHE A 79 -0.94 -14.44 -7.36
CA PHE A 79 -0.28 -15.75 -7.24
C PHE A 79 -0.12 -16.38 -8.61
N ASP A 80 0.80 -17.35 -8.77
CA ASP A 80 1.02 -18.07 -10.02
C ASP A 80 -0.28 -18.64 -10.62
N SER A 81 -1.13 -19.22 -9.78
CA SER A 81 -2.42 -19.77 -10.18
C SER A 81 -3.41 -18.75 -10.74
N ASN A 82 -3.23 -17.46 -10.45
CA ASN A 82 -4.16 -16.39 -10.78
C ASN A 82 -3.68 -15.49 -11.92
N LEU A 83 -2.49 -15.72 -12.43
CA LEU A 83 -1.81 -14.86 -13.40
C LEU A 83 -2.66 -14.53 -14.64
N ASP A 84 -3.30 -15.55 -15.24
CA ASP A 84 -4.15 -15.34 -16.43
C ASP A 84 -5.41 -14.51 -16.15
N ALA A 85 -5.92 -14.56 -14.92
CA ALA A 85 -7.02 -13.70 -14.49
C ALA A 85 -6.56 -12.25 -14.32
N PHE A 86 -5.34 -12.04 -13.80
CA PHE A 86 -4.73 -10.71 -13.70
C PHE A 86 -4.42 -10.11 -15.09
N LYS A 87 -3.98 -10.89 -16.07
CA LYS A 87 -3.84 -10.43 -17.47
C LYS A 87 -5.15 -9.84 -18.03
N LYS A 88 -6.31 -10.38 -17.63
CA LYS A 88 -7.63 -9.85 -18.04
C LYS A 88 -7.95 -8.52 -17.37
N ILE A 89 -7.65 -8.38 -16.05
CA ILE A 89 -7.81 -7.08 -15.36
C ILE A 89 -6.92 -6.03 -16.01
N THR A 90 -5.65 -6.33 -16.22
CA THR A 90 -4.68 -5.40 -16.80
C THR A 90 -5.12 -4.95 -18.18
N ALA A 91 -5.57 -5.87 -19.03
CA ALA A 91 -6.14 -5.54 -20.35
C ALA A 91 -7.37 -4.63 -20.24
N ALA A 92 -8.25 -4.86 -19.25
CA ALA A 92 -9.43 -4.02 -19.02
C ALA A 92 -9.03 -2.61 -18.56
N MET A 93 -8.08 -2.48 -17.62
CA MET A 93 -7.56 -1.19 -17.15
C MET A 93 -6.93 -0.39 -18.29
N LYS A 94 -6.18 -1.04 -19.15
CA LYS A 94 -5.43 -0.42 -20.27
C LYS A 94 -6.26 -0.20 -21.53
N SER A 95 -7.53 -0.61 -21.56
CA SER A 95 -8.37 -0.63 -22.78
C SER A 95 -8.63 0.73 -23.42
N LYS A 96 -8.32 1.84 -22.76
CA LYS A 96 -8.42 3.22 -23.25
C LYS A 96 -7.09 4.00 -23.19
N GLY A 97 -5.96 3.29 -23.10
CA GLY A 97 -4.63 3.90 -23.05
C GLY A 97 -4.13 4.33 -21.68
N ASN A 98 -4.86 3.99 -20.62
CA ASN A 98 -4.46 4.24 -19.23
C ASN A 98 -3.27 3.41 -18.83
N LYS A 99 -2.55 3.86 -17.81
CA LYS A 99 -1.55 3.06 -17.12
C LYS A 99 -2.18 2.28 -15.97
N ALA A 100 -1.86 0.99 -15.88
CA ALA A 100 -2.38 0.07 -14.88
C ALA A 100 -1.32 -0.23 -13.82
N ILE A 101 -1.66 0.03 -12.56
CA ILE A 101 -0.81 -0.22 -11.39
C ILE A 101 -1.46 -1.28 -10.52
N VAL A 102 -0.69 -2.23 -10.03
CA VAL A 102 -1.16 -3.12 -8.95
C VAL A 102 -0.66 -2.64 -7.60
N GLN A 103 -1.57 -2.47 -6.63
CA GLN A 103 -1.19 -2.18 -5.25
C GLN A 103 -0.93 -3.47 -4.49
N MET A 104 0.29 -3.67 -4.01
CA MET A 104 0.73 -4.86 -3.29
C MET A 104 0.77 -4.65 -1.78
N PHE A 105 0.33 -5.66 -1.04
CA PHE A 105 0.38 -5.67 0.41
C PHE A 105 0.42 -7.10 0.99
N HIS A 106 0.60 -7.20 2.31
CA HIS A 106 0.41 -8.41 3.11
C HIS A 106 -0.36 -8.06 4.37
N GLY A 107 -1.47 -8.75 4.64
CA GLY A 107 -2.40 -8.45 5.74
C GLY A 107 -1.77 -8.51 7.14
N GLY A 108 -0.75 -9.36 7.32
CA GLY A 108 -0.06 -9.47 8.60
C GLY A 108 -1.02 -9.76 9.77
N PHE A 109 -1.04 -8.88 10.75
CA PHE A 109 -1.90 -9.01 11.93
C PHE A 109 -3.41 -8.97 11.63
N LYS A 110 -3.81 -8.50 10.44
CA LYS A 110 -5.21 -8.52 9.97
C LYS A 110 -5.48 -9.62 8.93
N ALA A 111 -4.55 -10.55 8.72
CA ALA A 111 -4.72 -11.62 7.76
C ALA A 111 -5.73 -12.66 8.28
N GLN A 112 -7.01 -12.44 8.01
CA GLN A 112 -8.11 -13.32 8.41
C GLN A 112 -7.94 -14.73 7.86
N THR A 113 -7.52 -14.86 6.60
CA THR A 113 -7.27 -16.16 5.97
C THR A 113 -6.19 -16.96 6.71
N SER A 114 -5.14 -16.29 7.21
CA SER A 114 -4.11 -16.93 8.05
C SER A 114 -4.71 -17.43 9.36
N TYR A 115 -5.50 -16.61 10.04
CA TYR A 115 -6.17 -17.00 11.27
C TYR A 115 -7.09 -18.21 11.06
N GLU A 116 -7.92 -18.20 10.05
CA GLU A 116 -8.89 -19.27 9.76
C GLU A 116 -8.21 -20.60 9.41
N LYS A 117 -7.09 -20.56 8.70
CA LYS A 117 -6.38 -21.78 8.24
C LYS A 117 -5.32 -22.28 9.22
N LEU A 118 -4.68 -21.40 9.97
CA LEU A 118 -3.55 -21.72 10.83
C LEU A 118 -3.81 -21.45 12.33
N GLY A 119 -4.98 -20.90 12.66
CA GLY A 119 -5.36 -20.55 14.04
C GLY A 119 -4.66 -19.29 14.57
N SER A 120 -3.87 -18.59 13.77
CA SER A 120 -3.17 -17.38 14.16
C SER A 120 -2.93 -16.45 12.96
N ALA A 121 -2.94 -15.15 13.22
CA ALA A 121 -2.33 -14.17 12.31
C ALA A 121 -0.89 -13.88 12.76
N TYR A 122 -0.11 -13.23 11.91
CA TYR A 122 1.31 -13.03 12.11
C TYR A 122 1.68 -11.55 12.12
N GLY A 123 2.63 -11.20 12.99
CA GLY A 123 3.12 -9.83 13.13
C GLY A 123 4.53 -9.78 13.70
N PRO A 124 5.03 -8.56 14.04
CA PRO A 124 6.36 -8.40 14.60
C PRO A 124 6.52 -9.02 15.99
N SER A 125 5.44 -9.10 16.78
CA SER A 125 5.49 -9.58 18.16
C SER A 125 4.19 -10.26 18.55
N VAL A 126 4.25 -11.12 19.56
CA VAL A 126 3.04 -11.61 20.24
C VAL A 126 2.37 -10.44 20.94
N LEU A 127 1.09 -10.25 20.69
CA LEU A 127 0.28 -9.28 21.42
C LEU A 127 -0.92 -9.99 22.03
N ASP A 128 -1.20 -9.67 23.28
CA ASP A 128 -2.45 -10.04 23.94
C ASP A 128 -3.55 -9.11 23.38
N THR A 129 -4.42 -9.66 22.54
CA THR A 129 -5.19 -8.82 21.62
C THR A 129 -6.69 -8.94 21.86
N ASP A 130 -7.19 -8.19 22.83
CA ASP A 130 -8.62 -7.81 22.86
C ASP A 130 -9.05 -7.02 21.59
N ILE A 131 -8.08 -6.46 20.86
CA ILE A 131 -8.33 -5.59 19.70
C ILE A 131 -8.70 -6.41 18.47
N LEU A 132 -8.04 -7.55 18.23
CA LEU A 132 -8.20 -8.37 17.02
C LEU A 132 -9.21 -9.50 17.21
N GLY A 133 -9.40 -9.97 18.43
CA GLY A 133 -10.27 -11.11 18.76
C GLY A 133 -9.67 -12.47 18.39
N TYR A 134 -8.37 -12.51 18.02
CA TYR A 134 -7.61 -13.72 17.72
C TYR A 134 -6.12 -13.57 18.05
N PRO A 135 -5.39 -14.69 18.30
CA PRO A 135 -3.98 -14.61 18.67
C PRO A 135 -3.10 -14.10 17.54
N LEU A 136 -2.04 -13.41 17.93
CA LEU A 136 -0.98 -12.95 17.04
C LEU A 136 0.32 -13.69 17.36
N THR A 137 0.91 -14.31 16.33
CA THR A 137 2.17 -15.03 16.44
C THR A 137 3.31 -14.16 15.90
N GLU A 138 4.44 -14.13 16.62
CA GLU A 138 5.63 -13.43 16.17
C GLU A 138 6.27 -14.15 14.98
N LEU A 139 6.58 -13.40 13.91
CA LEU A 139 7.32 -13.92 12.76
C LEU A 139 8.78 -14.20 13.12
N THR A 140 9.30 -15.35 12.69
CA THR A 140 10.74 -15.63 12.74
C THR A 140 11.48 -14.84 11.66
N ASP A 141 12.83 -14.74 11.74
CA ASP A 141 13.63 -14.10 10.70
C ASP A 141 13.47 -14.80 9.35
N GLU A 142 13.43 -16.14 9.34
CA GLU A 142 13.21 -16.94 8.12
C GLU A 142 11.86 -16.65 7.46
N GLN A 143 10.81 -16.48 8.26
CA GLN A 143 9.48 -16.11 7.75
C GLN A 143 9.47 -14.68 7.19
N ILE A 144 10.15 -13.75 7.85
CA ILE A 144 10.32 -12.38 7.35
C ILE A 144 11.07 -12.40 6.00
N GLN A 145 12.17 -13.17 5.89
CA GLN A 145 12.91 -13.32 4.63
C GLN A 145 12.06 -13.94 3.53
N LEU A 146 11.20 -14.91 3.87
CA LEU A 146 10.27 -15.51 2.91
C LEU A 146 9.27 -14.46 2.40
N ILE A 147 8.69 -13.65 3.28
CA ILE A 147 7.76 -12.58 2.90
C ILE A 147 8.43 -11.56 1.97
N ILE A 148 9.68 -11.17 2.25
CA ILE A 148 10.43 -10.27 1.36
C ILE A 148 10.56 -10.88 -0.05
N LYS A 149 10.89 -12.17 -0.15
CA LYS A 149 10.95 -12.89 -1.43
C LYS A 149 9.58 -13.01 -2.12
N GLN A 150 8.51 -13.16 -1.35
CA GLN A 150 7.15 -13.19 -1.91
C GLN A 150 6.76 -11.84 -2.54
N PHE A 151 7.19 -10.70 -1.97
CA PHE A 151 7.03 -9.40 -2.64
C PHE A 151 7.83 -9.34 -3.95
N GLY A 152 9.05 -9.88 -3.98
CA GLY A 152 9.84 -10.02 -5.21
C GLY A 152 9.11 -10.86 -6.26
N HIS A 153 8.65 -12.04 -5.90
CA HIS A 153 7.92 -12.93 -6.82
C HIS A 153 6.60 -12.31 -7.31
N ALA A 154 5.84 -11.64 -6.44
CA ALA A 154 4.65 -10.92 -6.87
C ALA A 154 4.99 -9.76 -7.83
N THR A 155 6.20 -9.18 -7.74
CA THR A 155 6.70 -8.19 -8.70
C THR A 155 6.94 -8.82 -10.08
N GLU A 156 7.54 -10.02 -10.14
CA GLU A 156 7.67 -10.80 -11.39
C GLU A 156 6.31 -11.05 -12.03
N LEU A 157 5.34 -11.54 -11.24
CA LEU A 157 3.98 -11.79 -11.70
C LEU A 157 3.26 -10.53 -12.19
N ALA A 158 3.48 -9.37 -11.55
CA ALA A 158 2.89 -8.11 -11.99
C ALA A 158 3.43 -7.68 -13.37
N ILE A 159 4.74 -7.82 -13.58
CA ILE A 159 5.39 -7.55 -14.87
C ILE A 159 4.82 -8.49 -15.94
N GLU A 160 4.74 -9.79 -15.65
CA GLU A 160 4.21 -10.80 -16.57
C GLU A 160 2.70 -10.60 -16.86
N ALA A 161 1.91 -10.15 -15.86
CA ALA A 161 0.51 -9.80 -16.05
C ALA A 161 0.31 -8.55 -16.92
N GLY A 162 1.38 -7.82 -17.24
CA GLY A 162 1.38 -6.65 -18.12
C GLY A 162 0.98 -5.36 -17.43
N PHE A 163 1.08 -5.26 -16.11
CA PHE A 163 0.95 -4.00 -15.41
C PHE A 163 2.05 -3.02 -15.85
N ASP A 164 1.73 -1.73 -15.84
CA ASP A 164 2.69 -0.66 -16.14
C ASP A 164 3.46 -0.22 -14.87
N GLY A 165 3.14 -0.79 -13.72
CA GLY A 165 3.81 -0.48 -12.47
C GLY A 165 3.20 -1.14 -11.25
N ILE A 166 3.81 -0.84 -10.11
CA ILE A 166 3.45 -1.36 -8.78
C ILE A 166 3.35 -0.20 -7.81
N GLU A 167 2.40 -0.27 -6.88
CA GLU A 167 2.37 0.56 -5.69
C GLU A 167 2.55 -0.33 -4.45
N LEU A 168 3.61 -0.09 -3.67
CA LEU A 168 3.79 -0.73 -2.37
C LEU A 168 2.90 -0.04 -1.34
N SER A 169 2.01 -0.78 -0.71
CA SER A 169 1.24 -0.30 0.46
C SER A 169 2.14 -0.35 1.70
N ALA A 170 3.06 0.63 1.81
CA ALA A 170 3.93 0.79 2.96
C ALA A 170 3.14 1.30 4.16
N ASN A 171 3.65 1.06 5.35
CA ASN A 171 3.01 1.38 6.62
C ASN A 171 1.50 1.01 6.71
N PHE A 172 1.12 -0.10 6.07
CA PHE A 172 -0.20 -0.73 6.20
C PHE A 172 -0.05 -2.19 6.60
N TYR A 173 -0.96 -2.68 7.42
CA TYR A 173 -1.05 -4.08 7.81
C TYR A 173 0.29 -4.64 8.32
N LEU A 174 0.95 -5.55 7.61
CA LEU A 174 2.20 -6.15 8.07
C LEU A 174 3.30 -5.10 8.21
N LEU A 175 3.58 -4.33 7.16
CA LEU A 175 4.66 -3.33 7.16
C LEU A 175 4.40 -2.28 8.23
N TYR A 176 3.15 -1.79 8.32
CA TYR A 176 2.73 -0.90 9.39
C TYR A 176 2.98 -1.48 10.78
N SER A 177 2.71 -2.76 11.01
CA SER A 177 2.91 -3.37 12.32
C SER A 177 4.38 -3.40 12.73
N PHE A 178 5.30 -3.56 11.78
CA PHE A 178 6.75 -3.47 12.01
C PHE A 178 7.21 -2.03 12.25
N PHE A 179 6.64 -1.07 11.54
CA PHE A 179 6.93 0.35 11.73
C PHE A 179 6.36 0.92 13.05
N SER A 180 5.37 0.27 13.60
CA SER A 180 4.63 0.67 14.80
C SER A 180 5.42 0.44 16.10
N ARG A 181 5.44 1.44 16.97
CA ARG A 181 5.94 1.29 18.35
C ARG A 181 5.00 0.45 19.21
N TYR A 182 3.73 0.41 18.88
CA TYR A 182 2.72 -0.34 19.63
C TYR A 182 2.78 -1.82 19.31
N TYR A 183 2.76 -2.20 18.02
CA TYR A 183 2.74 -3.59 17.59
C TYR A 183 4.12 -4.26 17.65
N ASN A 184 5.20 -3.51 17.44
CA ASN A 184 6.56 -4.03 17.39
C ASN A 184 7.26 -3.91 18.73
N LYS A 185 7.49 -5.05 19.38
CA LYS A 185 8.24 -5.15 20.67
C LYS A 185 9.55 -5.93 20.50
N ARG A 186 9.95 -6.23 19.26
CA ARG A 186 11.19 -6.95 18.94
C ARG A 186 12.42 -6.15 19.36
N GLN A 187 13.50 -6.88 19.67
CA GLN A 187 14.80 -6.31 20.05
C GLN A 187 15.90 -6.59 19.03
N ASP A 188 15.55 -7.22 17.90
CA ASP A 188 16.47 -7.56 16.80
C ASP A 188 16.53 -6.43 15.74
N LYS A 189 17.15 -6.75 14.58
CA LYS A 189 17.29 -5.83 13.45
C LYS A 189 15.96 -5.35 12.84
N TRP A 190 14.83 -6.03 13.15
CA TRP A 190 13.47 -5.68 12.74
C TRP A 190 12.67 -4.97 13.85
N GLY A 191 13.32 -4.64 14.96
CA GLY A 191 12.67 -4.21 16.18
C GLY A 191 12.40 -2.72 16.27
N ALA A 192 11.77 -2.32 17.40
CA ALA A 192 11.27 -0.96 17.60
C ALA A 192 12.30 0.01 18.23
N ALA A 193 13.57 -0.42 18.42
CA ALA A 193 14.58 0.36 19.15
C ALA A 193 14.90 1.72 18.48
N SER A 194 14.82 1.81 17.17
CA SER A 194 15.09 3.03 16.39
C SER A 194 14.19 3.14 15.17
N LEU A 195 14.12 4.34 14.56
CA LEU A 195 13.46 4.52 13.26
C LEU A 195 14.09 3.65 12.17
N ALA A 196 15.41 3.48 12.18
CA ALA A 196 16.11 2.65 11.21
C ALA A 196 15.68 1.17 11.30
N THR A 197 15.60 0.60 12.50
CA THR A 197 15.17 -0.80 12.68
C THR A 197 13.68 -0.98 12.42
N ARG A 198 12.82 -0.01 12.77
CA ARG A 198 11.39 -0.03 12.43
C ARG A 198 11.12 0.05 10.94
N SER A 199 11.94 0.77 10.19
CA SER A 199 11.86 0.92 8.74
C SER A 199 12.47 -0.26 7.98
N ALA A 200 13.19 -1.14 8.65
CA ALA A 200 14.04 -2.14 8.00
C ALA A 200 13.25 -3.08 7.09
N LEU A 201 12.05 -3.52 7.49
CA LEU A 201 11.23 -4.40 6.66
C LEU A 201 10.67 -3.69 5.42
N ASP A 202 10.15 -2.47 5.59
CA ASP A 202 9.67 -1.65 4.46
C ASP A 202 10.77 -1.46 3.41
N LEU A 203 11.98 -1.13 3.86
CA LEU A 203 13.12 -0.91 2.97
C LEU A 203 13.61 -2.20 2.31
N ALA A 204 13.65 -3.31 3.05
CA ALA A 204 14.06 -4.61 2.50
C ALA A 204 13.08 -5.12 1.44
N VAL A 205 11.77 -4.97 1.67
CA VAL A 205 10.73 -5.29 0.68
C VAL A 205 10.91 -4.43 -0.57
N LEU A 206 11.04 -3.11 -0.39
CA LEU A 206 11.22 -2.18 -1.50
C LEU A 206 12.50 -2.48 -2.31
N ASP A 207 13.60 -2.82 -1.63
CA ASP A 207 14.86 -3.17 -2.30
C ASP A 207 14.76 -4.46 -3.12
N GLU A 208 14.04 -5.49 -2.62
CA GLU A 208 13.80 -6.72 -3.38
C GLU A 208 12.91 -6.46 -4.60
N MET A 209 11.83 -5.67 -4.46
CA MET A 209 10.99 -5.27 -5.59
C MET A 209 11.80 -4.51 -6.65
N ILE A 210 12.63 -3.54 -6.25
CA ILE A 210 13.49 -2.77 -7.16
C ILE A 210 14.50 -3.65 -7.88
N LYS A 211 15.04 -4.65 -7.22
CA LYS A 211 15.97 -5.62 -7.82
C LYS A 211 15.30 -6.33 -9.00
N ILE A 212 14.07 -6.81 -8.82
CA ILE A 212 13.28 -7.48 -9.88
C ILE A 212 12.93 -6.49 -11.00
N ILE A 213 12.42 -5.29 -10.64
CA ILE A 213 12.08 -4.24 -11.63
C ILE A 213 13.29 -3.93 -12.52
N LYS A 214 14.48 -3.76 -11.96
CA LYS A 214 15.71 -3.48 -12.72
C LYS A 214 16.11 -4.61 -13.65
N ALA A 215 15.82 -5.85 -13.29
CA ALA A 215 16.20 -7.02 -14.07
C ALA A 215 15.22 -7.32 -15.21
N GLU A 216 13.93 -7.10 -15.02
CA GLU A 216 12.89 -7.69 -15.85
C GLU A 216 11.88 -6.68 -16.41
N ALA A 217 11.68 -5.53 -15.77
CA ALA A 217 10.65 -4.59 -16.19
C ALA A 217 11.09 -3.68 -17.36
N PRO A 218 10.14 -3.14 -18.14
CA PRO A 218 10.39 -2.04 -19.06
C PRO A 218 10.98 -0.81 -18.34
N LYS A 219 11.73 0.03 -19.06
CA LYS A 219 12.39 1.22 -18.47
C LYS A 219 11.43 2.25 -17.90
N ASP A 220 10.20 2.31 -18.41
CA ASP A 220 9.12 3.21 -18.00
C ASP A 220 8.18 2.57 -16.95
N PHE A 221 8.57 1.45 -16.36
CA PHE A 221 7.80 0.79 -15.31
C PHE A 221 7.73 1.68 -14.06
N ILE A 222 6.52 1.89 -13.56
CA ILE A 222 6.23 2.84 -12.48
C ILE A 222 6.36 2.16 -11.12
N LEU A 223 7.07 2.80 -10.19
CA LEU A 223 7.15 2.37 -8.79
C LEU A 223 6.58 3.45 -7.88
N GLY A 224 5.45 3.19 -7.28
CA GLY A 224 4.82 4.03 -6.27
C GLY A 224 4.91 3.46 -4.87
N VAL A 225 4.78 4.33 -3.87
CA VAL A 225 4.67 3.93 -2.46
C VAL A 225 3.53 4.69 -1.80
N ARG A 226 2.62 3.97 -1.12
CA ARG A 226 1.51 4.56 -0.40
C ARG A 226 1.75 4.58 1.09
N PHE A 227 1.50 5.73 1.72
CA PHE A 227 1.70 5.96 3.15
C PHE A 227 0.45 6.45 3.87
N ARG A 228 0.36 6.06 5.15
CA ARG A 228 -0.41 6.76 6.16
C ARG A 228 0.52 7.74 6.90
N PRO A 229 0.29 9.07 6.82
CA PRO A 229 1.22 10.05 7.37
C PRO A 229 1.43 9.95 8.88
N GLU A 230 0.38 9.69 9.61
CA GLU A 230 0.40 9.52 11.08
C GLU A 230 -0.71 8.57 11.52
N ASP A 231 -0.51 7.89 12.64
CA ASP A 231 -1.55 7.03 13.20
C ASP A 231 -1.47 6.92 14.72
N TYR A 232 -2.63 6.68 15.31
CA TYR A 232 -2.83 6.51 16.75
C TYR A 232 -3.53 5.19 17.00
N VAL A 233 -3.07 4.44 17.98
CA VAL A 233 -3.76 3.23 18.40
C VAL A 233 -5.08 3.63 19.06
N VAL A 234 -6.18 3.27 18.42
CA VAL A 234 -7.50 3.38 19.00
C VAL A 234 -7.85 2.00 19.53
N THR A 235 -7.72 1.80 20.84
CA THR A 235 -8.27 0.62 21.51
C THR A 235 -9.80 0.72 21.54
N ARG A 236 -10.52 -0.39 21.78
CA ARG A 236 -11.99 -0.39 21.89
C ARG A 236 -12.52 0.64 22.88
N ASN A 237 -11.72 1.06 23.83
CA ASN A 237 -12.08 1.94 24.94
C ASN A 237 -11.47 3.34 24.87
N MET A 238 -10.67 3.67 23.83
CA MET A 238 -9.99 4.96 23.71
C MET A 238 -10.21 5.57 22.34
N SER A 239 -10.60 6.84 22.31
CA SER A 239 -10.65 7.65 21.09
C SER A 239 -9.35 8.46 20.94
N LYS A 240 -9.08 9.00 19.76
CA LYS A 240 -7.97 9.94 19.51
C LYS A 240 -8.02 11.15 20.48
N SER A 241 -9.23 11.55 20.90
CA SER A 241 -9.48 12.63 21.86
C SER A 241 -9.06 12.29 23.30
N ASP A 242 -8.92 11.00 23.61
CA ASP A 242 -8.66 10.50 24.96
C ASP A 242 -7.17 10.19 25.20
N GLY A 243 -6.28 10.66 24.31
CA GLY A 243 -4.84 10.48 24.42
C GLY A 243 -4.35 9.08 24.02
N GLY A 244 -5.01 8.46 23.04
CA GLY A 244 -4.57 7.18 22.47
C GLY A 244 -3.06 7.16 22.20
N GLU A 245 -2.40 6.03 22.44
CA GLU A 245 -0.96 5.87 22.25
C GLU A 245 -0.58 6.16 20.79
N VAL A 246 0.40 7.06 20.60
CA VAL A 246 0.91 7.42 19.29
C VAL A 246 1.63 6.21 18.70
N ASN A 247 1.13 5.73 17.60
CA ASN A 247 1.69 4.58 16.89
C ASN A 247 2.93 4.98 16.07
N HIS A 248 2.75 5.97 15.22
CA HIS A 248 3.82 6.70 14.56
C HIS A 248 3.38 8.14 14.28
N THR A 249 4.34 9.05 14.30
CA THR A 249 4.13 10.48 14.03
C THR A 249 4.37 10.80 12.56
N LEU A 250 3.99 12.00 12.14
CA LEU A 250 4.36 12.53 10.83
C LEU A 250 5.89 12.57 10.63
N ASP A 251 6.67 12.93 11.66
CA ASP A 251 8.13 12.95 11.58
C ASP A 251 8.71 11.54 11.37
N ASP A 252 8.15 10.52 12.03
CA ASP A 252 8.52 9.12 11.80
C ASP A 252 8.30 8.74 10.33
N THR A 253 7.16 9.14 9.77
CA THR A 253 6.83 8.87 8.34
C THR A 253 7.72 9.65 7.38
N ILE A 254 8.03 10.91 7.68
CA ILE A 254 8.98 11.73 6.90
C ILE A 254 10.36 11.05 6.88
N TYR A 255 10.82 10.53 8.01
CA TYR A 255 12.07 9.75 8.04
C TYR A 255 12.02 8.55 7.07
N LEU A 256 10.96 7.72 7.16
CA LEU A 256 10.79 6.57 6.28
C LEU A 256 10.73 6.99 4.80
N MET A 257 10.01 8.07 4.49
CA MET A 257 9.94 8.64 3.14
C MET A 257 11.32 9.02 2.61
N HIS A 258 12.12 9.75 3.41
CA HIS A 258 13.48 10.14 3.01
C HIS A 258 14.36 8.91 2.75
N GLU A 259 14.26 7.86 3.57
CA GLU A 259 14.99 6.61 3.32
C GLU A 259 14.53 5.93 2.03
N MET A 260 13.23 5.88 1.76
CA MET A 260 12.69 5.32 0.53
C MET A 260 13.07 6.15 -0.71
N MET A 261 13.06 7.49 -0.60
CA MET A 261 13.41 8.42 -1.70
C MET A 261 14.89 8.35 -2.16
N LYS A 262 15.76 7.68 -1.41
CA LYS A 262 17.11 7.32 -1.88
C LYS A 262 17.08 6.26 -3.01
N ARG A 263 15.90 5.75 -3.33
CA ARG A 263 15.60 4.71 -4.32
C ARG A 263 14.80 5.28 -5.49
N PRO A 264 14.76 4.62 -6.65
CA PRO A 264 14.07 5.12 -7.85
C PRO A 264 12.53 4.98 -7.71
N ILE A 265 11.93 5.78 -6.85
CA ILE A 265 10.48 5.86 -6.66
C ILE A 265 9.94 6.98 -7.55
N ASP A 266 8.83 6.71 -8.25
CA ASP A 266 8.19 7.66 -9.17
C ASP A 266 7.17 8.55 -8.49
N TYR A 267 6.47 8.02 -7.47
CA TYR A 267 5.52 8.82 -6.69
C TYR A 267 5.32 8.30 -5.26
N ILE A 268 4.91 9.21 -4.40
CA ILE A 268 4.39 8.90 -3.07
C ILE A 268 2.91 9.24 -3.02
N HIS A 269 2.11 8.28 -2.52
CA HIS A 269 0.69 8.38 -2.37
C HIS A 269 0.35 8.54 -0.88
N SER A 270 -0.07 9.73 -0.49
CA SER A 270 -0.48 10.01 0.90
C SER A 270 -1.95 9.66 1.08
N MET A 271 -2.25 8.79 2.04
CA MET A 271 -3.62 8.52 2.45
C MET A 271 -3.99 9.34 3.68
N GLY A 272 -4.95 10.27 3.54
CA GLY A 272 -5.56 10.94 4.67
C GLY A 272 -6.47 9.99 5.44
N TRP A 273 -6.23 9.83 6.72
CA TRP A 273 -7.11 9.10 7.61
C TRP A 273 -7.82 10.06 8.57
N GLY A 274 -9.14 10.23 8.36
CA GLY A 274 -9.99 10.74 9.42
C GLY A 274 -10.52 9.55 10.21
N GLY A 275 -10.05 9.30 11.42
CA GLY A 275 -10.63 8.25 12.28
C GLY A 275 -12.15 8.41 12.41
N ALA A 276 -12.87 7.35 12.79
CA ALA A 276 -14.34 7.30 12.82
C ALA A 276 -15.04 8.46 13.59
N GLY A 277 -14.31 9.18 14.47
CA GLY A 277 -14.75 10.42 15.11
C GLY A 277 -14.60 11.70 14.26
N ALA A 278 -13.88 11.63 13.15
CA ALA A 278 -13.53 12.79 12.32
C ALA A 278 -14.66 13.27 11.42
N TYR A 279 -15.66 12.43 11.14
CA TYR A 279 -16.81 12.79 10.28
C TYR A 279 -17.67 13.94 10.78
N LYS A 280 -17.55 14.34 12.05
CA LYS A 280 -18.30 15.46 12.61
C LYS A 280 -17.77 16.87 12.27
N LYS A 281 -16.57 16.97 11.62
CA LYS A 281 -15.95 18.27 11.27
C LYS A 281 -15.16 18.18 9.96
N LEU A 282 -15.85 17.85 8.85
CA LEU A 282 -15.28 17.67 7.51
C LEU A 282 -14.36 18.84 7.05
N GLU A 283 -14.67 20.08 7.39
CA GLU A 283 -13.82 21.24 7.03
C GLU A 283 -12.46 21.19 7.72
N LYS A 284 -12.41 20.86 9.03
CA LYS A 284 -11.16 20.77 9.78
C LYS A 284 -10.27 19.61 9.32
N ILE A 285 -10.86 18.51 8.86
CA ILE A 285 -10.13 17.34 8.35
C ILE A 285 -9.45 17.68 7.03
N GLY A 286 -10.18 18.35 6.14
CA GLY A 286 -9.61 18.79 4.86
C GLY A 286 -8.41 19.73 5.04
N ASP A 287 -8.43 20.59 6.06
CA ASP A 287 -7.34 21.50 6.38
C ASP A 287 -6.14 20.76 6.97
N GLN A 288 -6.35 19.85 7.91
CA GLN A 288 -5.28 19.00 8.46
C GLN A 288 -4.64 18.15 7.36
N HIS A 289 -5.44 17.54 6.50
CA HIS A 289 -4.94 16.74 5.39
C HIS A 289 -4.11 17.58 4.42
N ARG A 290 -4.56 18.79 4.07
CA ARG A 290 -3.80 19.72 3.24
C ARG A 290 -2.48 20.14 3.89
N GLN A 291 -2.46 20.38 5.21
CA GLN A 291 -1.25 20.72 5.96
C GLN A 291 -0.25 19.57 5.95
N VAL A 292 -0.70 18.36 6.31
CA VAL A 292 0.14 17.15 6.34
C VAL A 292 0.71 16.86 4.96
N THR A 293 -0.14 16.80 3.92
CA THR A 293 0.30 16.54 2.56
C THR A 293 1.19 17.66 2.02
N GLY A 294 0.89 18.92 2.37
CA GLY A 294 1.72 20.07 2.03
C GLY A 294 3.11 20.00 2.67
N THR A 295 3.21 19.52 3.91
CA THR A 295 4.49 19.25 4.57
C THR A 295 5.24 18.13 3.87
N MET A 296 4.61 16.97 3.66
CA MET A 296 5.21 15.85 2.92
C MET A 296 5.70 16.29 1.52
N LYS A 297 4.90 17.07 0.80
CA LYS A 297 5.26 17.58 -0.53
C LYS A 297 6.49 18.46 -0.53
N LYS A 298 6.66 19.31 0.50
CA LYS A 298 7.85 20.16 0.65
C LYS A 298 9.10 19.32 0.91
N GLU A 299 8.97 18.25 1.73
CA GLU A 299 10.07 17.37 2.09
C GLU A 299 10.58 16.52 0.91
N ILE A 300 9.73 16.22 -0.08
CA ILE A 300 10.04 15.29 -1.18
C ILE A 300 10.00 15.93 -2.56
N ASP A 301 10.14 17.24 -2.64
CA ASP A 301 10.28 18.00 -3.90
C ASP A 301 9.17 17.73 -4.94
N GLY A 302 7.94 17.64 -4.46
CA GLY A 302 6.77 17.58 -5.33
C GLY A 302 6.33 16.21 -5.86
N LYS A 303 6.99 15.13 -5.51
CA LYS A 303 6.64 13.75 -5.94
C LYS A 303 5.50 13.11 -5.12
N VAL A 304 4.45 13.85 -4.79
CA VAL A 304 3.30 13.34 -4.00
C VAL A 304 2.03 13.40 -4.80
N PHE A 305 1.32 12.27 -4.86
CA PHE A 305 -0.10 12.26 -5.18
C PHE A 305 -0.93 12.35 -3.90
N ASN A 306 -2.02 13.07 -3.98
CA ASN A 306 -2.97 13.22 -2.89
C ASN A 306 -4.28 12.49 -3.26
N CYS A 307 -4.78 11.65 -2.36
CA CYS A 307 -6.11 11.04 -2.47
C CYS A 307 -7.11 11.76 -1.60
#